data_9f72265e026c329093c5754fae57b4d7
#
_entry.id   9f72265e026c329093c5754fae57b4d7
#
_cell.length_a   1.000
_cell.length_b   1.000
_cell.length_c   1.000
_cell.angle_alpha   90.00
_cell.angle_beta   90.00
_cell.angle_gamma   90.00
#
_symmetry.space_group_name_H-M   'P 1'
#
loop_
_entity.id
_entity.type
_entity.pdbx_description
1 polymer ?
#
loop_
_entity_poly.entity_id
_entity_poly.type
_entity_poly.pdbx_seq_one_letter_code
_entity_poly.pdbx_strand_id
1 'polypeptide(L)'
;TIASAQVKSAVLLAGLGANAETTITEPILSRNHTEKMLIGLGANLTCDELSSTISPLISPLSSFDLSVPGDPSTAAFFAAAAVIVPNSKIILNRVLRNPTRIGFYGALQKMGAGMDCLKQWEEAGENIGKLKIFHQPLNAITITKKDVPGLVDELPIIAILATQAKGKTEIQGAKELRVKECDRIHAICKNLKKMGADIEELDDGFIIIGPTQLQGAKIETFHDHRIAMAFTIAGLVTDGDVELDHPECA
;
A
#
# COMPACT_ATOMS: atom_id res chain seq x y z
N THR A 1 15.38 15.89 -3.48
CA THR A 1 14.50 16.61 -2.57
C THR A 1 13.18 15.87 -2.30
N ILE A 2 12.77 14.95 -3.16
CA ILE A 2 11.62 14.05 -2.98
C ILE A 2 12.14 12.61 -3.09
N ALA A 3 11.79 11.74 -2.15
CA ALA A 3 12.12 10.33 -2.21
C ALA A 3 11.37 9.67 -3.39
N SER A 4 12.10 8.97 -4.26
CA SER A 4 11.52 8.27 -5.40
C SER A 4 12.33 7.01 -5.70
N ALA A 5 11.72 5.86 -5.48
CA ALA A 5 12.32 4.58 -5.80
C ALA A 5 12.66 4.44 -7.30
N GLN A 6 11.86 5.05 -8.18
CA GLN A 6 12.10 5.03 -9.63
C GLN A 6 13.36 5.83 -10.00
N VAL A 7 13.51 7.04 -9.43
CA VAL A 7 14.72 7.86 -9.65
C VAL A 7 15.96 7.16 -9.08
N LYS A 8 15.85 6.61 -7.87
CA LYS A 8 16.92 5.82 -7.25
C LYS A 8 17.31 4.63 -8.12
N SER A 9 16.34 3.85 -8.58
CA SER A 9 16.59 2.71 -9.48
C SER A 9 17.28 3.13 -10.76
N ALA A 10 16.84 4.24 -11.39
CA ALA A 10 17.46 4.75 -12.61
C ALA A 10 18.95 5.15 -12.38
N VAL A 11 19.24 5.82 -11.27
CA VAL A 11 20.62 6.21 -10.91
C VAL A 11 21.50 4.98 -10.63
N LEU A 12 20.99 3.99 -9.89
CA LEU A 12 21.73 2.76 -9.59
C LEU A 12 22.01 1.96 -10.86
N LEU A 13 21.03 1.81 -11.75
CA LEU A 13 21.21 1.11 -13.02
C LEU A 13 22.21 1.84 -13.94
N ALA A 14 22.17 3.17 -14.00
CA ALA A 14 23.14 3.97 -14.73
C ALA A 14 24.56 3.83 -14.13
N GLY A 15 24.65 3.75 -12.80
CA GLY A 15 25.90 3.55 -12.07
C GLY A 15 26.63 2.25 -12.43
N LEU A 16 25.92 1.20 -12.84
CA LEU A 16 26.53 -0.05 -13.30
C LEU A 16 27.44 0.16 -14.54
N GLY A 17 27.12 1.13 -15.38
CA GLY A 17 27.90 1.49 -16.57
C GLY A 17 28.78 2.73 -16.40
N ALA A 18 28.92 3.28 -15.21
CA ALA A 18 29.72 4.46 -14.93
C ALA A 18 31.24 4.14 -14.92
N ASN A 19 32.08 5.17 -14.89
CA ASN A 19 33.53 5.01 -14.78
C ASN A 19 34.04 5.06 -13.34
N ALA A 20 33.14 5.37 -12.37
CA ALA A 20 33.44 5.48 -10.94
C ALA A 20 32.21 5.11 -10.12
N GLU A 21 32.40 4.97 -8.81
CA GLU A 21 31.29 4.73 -7.88
C GLU A 21 30.24 5.84 -7.96
N THR A 22 29.00 5.44 -7.88
CA THR A 22 27.85 6.32 -7.92
C THR A 22 27.07 6.18 -6.62
N THR A 23 26.92 7.30 -5.88
CA THR A 23 26.14 7.34 -4.64
C THR A 23 24.87 8.15 -4.83
N ILE A 24 23.75 7.62 -4.37
CA ILE A 24 22.48 8.33 -4.27
C ILE A 24 22.02 8.38 -2.81
N THR A 25 21.56 9.55 -2.36
CA THR A 25 21.02 9.78 -1.01
C THR A 25 19.59 10.25 -1.10
N GLU A 26 18.71 9.67 -0.29
CA GLU A 26 17.28 9.98 -0.21
C GLU A 26 16.99 10.78 1.07
N PRO A 27 15.97 11.67 1.06
CA PRO A 27 15.55 12.37 2.27
C PRO A 27 14.74 11.45 3.22
N ILE A 28 14.11 10.41 2.71
CA ILE A 28 13.35 9.37 3.42
C ILE A 28 13.54 8.08 2.64
N LEU A 29 13.63 6.95 3.31
CA LEU A 29 13.78 5.65 2.68
C LEU A 29 12.59 5.34 1.76
N SER A 30 12.86 5.19 0.46
CA SER A 30 11.90 4.69 -0.52
C SER A 30 12.02 3.16 -0.68
N ARG A 31 11.19 2.58 -1.56
CA ARG A 31 11.23 1.14 -1.89
C ARG A 31 12.64 0.72 -2.32
N ASN A 32 13.12 -0.43 -1.86
CA ASN A 32 14.49 -0.92 -2.06
C ASN A 32 14.59 -2.24 -2.84
N HIS A 33 13.62 -2.50 -3.69
CA HIS A 33 13.59 -3.74 -4.50
C HIS A 33 14.77 -3.84 -5.47
N THR A 34 15.14 -2.71 -6.10
CA THR A 34 16.26 -2.66 -7.05
C THR A 34 17.59 -2.97 -6.37
N GLU A 35 17.81 -2.41 -5.18
CA GLU A 35 19.01 -2.68 -4.40
C GLU A 35 19.12 -4.16 -4.05
N LYS A 36 18.07 -4.74 -3.52
CA LYS A 36 18.03 -6.16 -3.17
C LYS A 36 18.26 -7.06 -4.39
N MET A 37 17.63 -6.75 -5.51
CA MET A 37 17.80 -7.49 -6.75
C MET A 37 19.23 -7.38 -7.28
N LEU A 38 19.81 -6.18 -7.33
CA LEU A 38 21.17 -5.98 -7.80
C LEU A 38 22.21 -6.68 -6.93
N ILE A 39 22.05 -6.63 -5.60
CA ILE A 39 22.89 -7.37 -4.66
C ILE A 39 22.77 -8.88 -4.93
N GLY A 40 21.55 -9.39 -5.09
CA GLY A 40 21.29 -10.81 -5.41
C GLY A 40 21.90 -11.27 -6.75
N LEU A 41 22.03 -10.36 -7.72
CA LEU A 41 22.68 -10.58 -9.00
C LEU A 41 24.22 -10.44 -8.96
N GLY A 42 24.79 -10.08 -7.80
CA GLY A 42 26.23 -9.94 -7.59
C GLY A 42 26.81 -8.56 -7.92
N ALA A 43 25.96 -7.53 -8.06
CA ALA A 43 26.45 -6.15 -8.15
C ALA A 43 27.14 -5.75 -6.83
N ASN A 44 28.25 -4.99 -6.94
CA ASN A 44 28.89 -4.40 -5.78
C ASN A 44 28.11 -3.13 -5.36
N LEU A 45 27.11 -3.33 -4.51
CA LEU A 45 26.20 -2.31 -4.01
C LEU A 45 26.19 -2.36 -2.49
N THR A 46 26.45 -1.22 -1.85
CA THR A 46 26.31 -1.03 -0.41
C THR A 46 25.17 -0.07 -0.11
N CYS A 47 24.36 -0.41 0.89
CA CYS A 47 23.25 0.43 1.35
C CYS A 47 23.49 0.80 2.82
N ASP A 48 23.38 2.07 3.10
CA ASP A 48 23.29 2.63 4.43
C ASP A 48 21.93 3.33 4.55
N GLU A 49 21.43 3.57 5.76
CA GLU A 49 20.05 4.03 6.04
C GLU A 49 19.33 4.77 4.89
N LEU A 50 19.90 5.86 4.39
CA LEU A 50 19.32 6.71 3.34
C LEU A 50 20.20 6.81 2.08
N SER A 51 21.33 6.10 2.02
CA SER A 51 22.26 6.18 0.92
C SER A 51 22.52 4.80 0.31
N SER A 52 22.66 4.76 -1.00
CA SER A 52 23.07 3.57 -1.74
C SER A 52 24.22 3.93 -2.66
N THR A 53 25.32 3.17 -2.56
CA THR A 53 26.53 3.36 -3.39
C THR A 53 26.77 2.11 -4.22
N ILE A 54 26.83 2.29 -5.55
CA ILE A 54 27.06 1.21 -6.51
C ILE A 54 28.39 1.44 -7.23
N SER A 55 29.18 0.37 -7.37
CA SER A 55 30.40 0.37 -8.18
C SER A 55 30.09 -0.03 -9.62
N PRO A 56 30.88 0.43 -10.60
CA PRO A 56 30.80 -0.03 -11.99
C PRO A 56 30.93 -1.55 -12.08
N LEU A 57 30.24 -2.16 -13.04
CA LEU A 57 30.37 -3.59 -13.33
C LEU A 57 31.76 -3.90 -13.91
N ILE A 58 32.45 -4.83 -13.26
CA ILE A 58 33.71 -5.40 -13.76
C ILE A 58 33.49 -6.76 -14.45
N SER A 59 32.33 -7.37 -14.26
CA SER A 59 31.90 -8.63 -14.89
C SER A 59 30.37 -8.60 -15.05
N PRO A 60 29.81 -9.38 -15.98
CA PRO A 60 28.34 -9.50 -16.12
C PRO A 60 27.67 -9.93 -14.81
N LEU A 61 26.47 -9.41 -14.58
CA LEU A 61 25.62 -9.84 -13.46
C LEU A 61 25.28 -11.35 -13.60
N SER A 62 25.17 -12.01 -12.47
CA SER A 62 24.75 -13.43 -12.42
C SER A 62 23.29 -13.58 -12.83
N SER A 63 22.93 -14.71 -13.43
CA SER A 63 21.52 -15.07 -13.62
C SER A 63 20.96 -15.70 -12.35
N PHE A 64 19.66 -15.57 -12.14
CA PHE A 64 18.92 -16.29 -11.09
C PHE A 64 17.49 -16.59 -11.56
N ASP A 65 16.90 -17.63 -11.01
CA ASP A 65 15.50 -17.93 -11.19
C ASP A 65 14.68 -17.23 -10.10
N LEU A 66 13.72 -16.42 -10.51
CA LEU A 66 12.85 -15.68 -9.61
C LEU A 66 11.38 -16.00 -9.86
N SER A 67 10.70 -16.48 -8.85
CA SER A 67 9.25 -16.50 -8.83
C SER A 67 8.73 -15.19 -8.24
N VAL A 68 8.16 -14.33 -9.08
CA VAL A 68 7.65 -13.02 -8.63
C VAL A 68 6.61 -13.21 -7.53
N PRO A 69 6.79 -12.63 -6.34
CA PRO A 69 5.81 -12.71 -5.26
C PRO A 69 4.56 -11.89 -5.58
N GLY A 70 3.44 -12.23 -4.90
CA GLY A 70 2.21 -11.45 -4.98
C GLY A 70 2.39 -10.02 -4.47
N ASP A 71 1.83 -9.06 -5.20
CA ASP A 71 1.88 -7.65 -4.82
C ASP A 71 1.08 -7.40 -3.52
N PRO A 72 1.71 -6.80 -2.49
CA PRO A 72 1.03 -6.53 -1.22
C PRO A 72 -0.10 -5.51 -1.35
N SER A 73 -0.03 -4.58 -2.32
CA SER A 73 -1.08 -3.59 -2.56
C SER A 73 -2.33 -4.22 -3.16
N THR A 74 -2.19 -5.12 -4.15
CA THR A 74 -3.32 -5.88 -4.70
C THR A 74 -3.92 -6.80 -3.64
N ALA A 75 -3.08 -7.49 -2.87
CA ALA A 75 -3.52 -8.36 -1.78
C ALA A 75 -4.24 -7.59 -0.65
N ALA A 76 -3.98 -6.28 -0.48
CA ALA A 76 -4.62 -5.45 0.53
C ALA A 76 -6.15 -5.36 0.35
N PHE A 77 -6.66 -5.32 -0.88
CA PHE A 77 -8.09 -5.27 -1.15
C PHE A 77 -8.79 -6.56 -0.70
N PHE A 78 -8.20 -7.72 -1.00
CA PHE A 78 -8.72 -9.01 -0.54
C PHE A 78 -8.59 -9.18 0.98
N ALA A 79 -7.50 -8.68 1.57
CA ALA A 79 -7.33 -8.66 3.02
C ALA A 79 -8.42 -7.81 3.68
N ALA A 80 -8.69 -6.60 3.16
CA ALA A 80 -9.73 -5.72 3.65
C ALA A 80 -11.11 -6.38 3.56
N ALA A 81 -11.46 -7.00 2.43
CA ALA A 81 -12.70 -7.75 2.27
C ALA A 81 -12.86 -8.82 3.36
N ALA A 82 -11.82 -9.62 3.60
CA ALA A 82 -11.86 -10.68 4.62
C ALA A 82 -11.99 -10.13 6.04
N VAL A 83 -11.50 -8.91 6.29
CA VAL A 83 -11.59 -8.28 7.61
C VAL A 83 -12.99 -7.72 7.89
N ILE A 84 -13.62 -7.07 6.89
CA ILE A 84 -14.90 -6.38 7.11
C ILE A 84 -16.12 -7.29 6.94
N VAL A 85 -16.03 -8.36 6.12
CA VAL A 85 -17.15 -9.27 5.92
C VAL A 85 -17.24 -10.26 7.07
N PRO A 86 -18.37 -10.32 7.81
CA PRO A 86 -18.54 -11.22 8.94
C PRO A 86 -18.27 -12.70 8.59
N ASN A 87 -17.61 -13.41 9.51
CA ASN A 87 -17.30 -14.83 9.40
C ASN A 87 -16.41 -15.22 8.21
N SER A 88 -15.80 -14.26 7.52
CA SER A 88 -14.93 -14.56 6.40
C SER A 88 -13.46 -14.75 6.83
N LYS A 89 -12.74 -15.47 6.01
CA LYS A 89 -11.29 -15.67 6.11
C LYS A 89 -10.69 -15.93 4.74
N ILE A 90 -9.45 -15.50 4.54
CA ILE A 90 -8.68 -15.73 3.31
C ILE A 90 -7.25 -16.16 3.64
N ILE A 91 -6.65 -16.93 2.76
CA ILE A 91 -5.22 -17.24 2.80
C ILE A 91 -4.57 -16.58 1.59
N LEU A 92 -3.71 -15.62 1.84
CA LEU A 92 -2.88 -14.95 0.85
C LEU A 92 -1.57 -15.69 0.75
N ASN A 93 -1.31 -16.30 -0.41
CA ASN A 93 -0.10 -17.08 -0.65
C ASN A 93 0.98 -16.20 -1.31
N ARG A 94 2.24 -16.38 -0.87
CA ARG A 94 3.42 -15.76 -1.48
C ARG A 94 3.33 -14.23 -1.60
N VAL A 95 2.79 -13.55 -0.58
CA VAL A 95 2.73 -12.07 -0.56
C VAL A 95 4.10 -11.52 -0.22
N LEU A 96 4.55 -10.53 -0.98
CA LEU A 96 5.76 -9.78 -0.68
C LEU A 96 5.62 -9.08 0.68
N ARG A 97 6.64 -9.24 1.53
CA ARG A 97 6.70 -8.66 2.88
C ARG A 97 7.89 -7.71 3.06
N ASN A 98 8.24 -6.99 2.01
CA ASN A 98 9.25 -5.97 2.11
C ASN A 98 8.80 -4.88 3.10
N PRO A 99 9.62 -4.52 4.12
CA PRO A 99 9.25 -3.52 5.13
C PRO A 99 8.79 -2.17 4.55
N THR A 100 9.30 -1.78 3.38
CA THR A 100 8.91 -0.53 2.71
C THR A 100 7.52 -0.60 2.01
N ARG A 101 6.87 -1.78 2.02
CA ARG A 101 5.61 -2.05 1.30
C ARG A 101 4.48 -2.63 2.16
N ILE A 102 4.75 -2.94 3.43
CA ILE A 102 3.79 -3.63 4.30
C ILE A 102 3.11 -2.72 5.32
N GLY A 103 3.16 -1.41 5.12
CA GLY A 103 2.51 -0.44 6.03
C GLY A 103 1.03 -0.70 6.24
N PHE A 104 0.31 -1.11 5.19
CA PHE A 104 -1.10 -1.50 5.28
C PHE A 104 -1.34 -2.64 6.28
N TYR A 105 -0.52 -3.69 6.26
CA TYR A 105 -0.66 -4.82 7.20
C TYR A 105 -0.34 -4.41 8.63
N GLY A 106 0.60 -3.47 8.80
CA GLY A 106 0.85 -2.83 10.09
C GLY A 106 -0.35 -2.02 10.59
N ALA A 107 -1.01 -1.29 9.70
CA ALA A 107 -2.25 -0.56 10.02
C ALA A 107 -3.39 -1.53 10.38
N LEU A 108 -3.60 -2.61 9.63
CA LEU A 108 -4.58 -3.66 9.97
C LEU A 108 -4.34 -4.23 11.37
N GLN A 109 -3.10 -4.53 11.71
CA GLN A 109 -2.74 -5.04 13.04
C GLN A 109 -3.05 -4.01 14.13
N LYS A 110 -2.73 -2.74 13.92
CA LYS A 110 -3.08 -1.65 14.84
C LYS A 110 -4.61 -1.50 15.00
N MET A 111 -5.37 -1.72 13.93
CA MET A 111 -6.84 -1.72 13.96
C MET A 111 -7.42 -2.96 14.67
N GLY A 112 -6.61 -3.96 15.00
CA GLY A 112 -7.06 -5.19 15.65
C GLY A 112 -7.61 -6.25 14.70
N ALA A 113 -7.33 -6.15 13.40
CA ALA A 113 -7.74 -7.13 12.42
C ALA A 113 -7.17 -8.52 12.70
N GLY A 114 -7.93 -9.57 12.42
CA GLY A 114 -7.47 -10.95 12.51
C GLY A 114 -6.43 -11.25 11.44
N MET A 115 -5.18 -11.46 11.86
CA MET A 115 -4.07 -11.73 10.94
C MET A 115 -3.03 -12.67 11.57
N ASP A 116 -2.78 -13.81 10.93
CA ASP A 116 -1.75 -14.78 11.28
C ASP A 116 -0.72 -14.90 10.15
N CYS A 117 0.56 -14.87 10.47
CA CYS A 117 1.62 -15.25 9.54
C CYS A 117 1.85 -16.75 9.63
N LEU A 118 1.31 -17.52 8.67
CA LEU A 118 1.39 -18.99 8.68
C LEU A 118 2.78 -19.50 8.30
N LYS A 119 3.48 -18.78 7.40
CA LYS A 119 4.83 -19.12 6.95
C LYS A 119 5.52 -17.86 6.44
N GLN A 120 6.81 -17.76 6.67
CA GLN A 120 7.67 -16.71 6.11
C GLN A 120 8.98 -17.35 5.64
N TRP A 121 9.51 -16.84 4.50
CA TRP A 121 10.79 -17.24 3.95
C TRP A 121 11.40 -16.08 3.15
N GLU A 122 12.64 -16.24 2.76
CA GLU A 122 13.33 -15.31 1.88
C GLU A 122 13.56 -15.94 0.52
N GLU A 123 13.41 -15.17 -0.56
CA GLU A 123 13.67 -15.58 -1.93
C GLU A 123 14.19 -14.37 -2.72
N ALA A 124 15.35 -14.51 -3.34
CA ALA A 124 16.04 -13.43 -4.07
C ALA A 124 16.18 -12.12 -3.26
N GLY A 125 16.52 -12.22 -1.95
CA GLY A 125 16.69 -11.08 -1.06
C GLY A 125 15.38 -10.44 -0.56
N GLU A 126 14.20 -10.94 -0.99
CA GLU A 126 12.90 -10.43 -0.56
C GLU A 126 12.22 -11.36 0.45
N ASN A 127 11.66 -10.76 1.48
CA ASN A 127 10.83 -11.49 2.42
C ASN A 127 9.46 -11.79 1.80
N ILE A 128 9.04 -13.04 1.86
CA ILE A 128 7.77 -13.53 1.33
C ILE A 128 7.00 -14.20 2.46
N GLY A 129 5.67 -14.07 2.46
CA GLY A 129 4.83 -14.68 3.48
C GLY A 129 3.57 -15.35 2.95
N LYS A 130 3.09 -16.30 3.73
CA LYS A 130 1.75 -16.85 3.66
C LYS A 130 0.96 -16.30 4.83
N LEU A 131 -0.05 -15.47 4.53
CA LEU A 131 -0.85 -14.77 5.53
C LEU A 131 -2.26 -15.34 5.56
N LYS A 132 -2.80 -15.54 6.76
CA LYS A 132 -4.22 -15.81 6.98
C LYS A 132 -4.83 -14.54 7.53
N ILE A 133 -5.84 -14.01 6.85
CA ILE A 133 -6.59 -12.82 7.26
C ILE A 133 -8.03 -13.26 7.53
N PHE A 134 -8.64 -12.74 8.58
CA PHE A 134 -9.99 -13.12 8.97
C PHE A 134 -10.71 -11.99 9.70
N HIS A 135 -12.04 -12.07 9.68
CA HIS A 135 -12.90 -11.06 10.31
C HIS A 135 -12.66 -10.95 11.80
N GLN A 136 -12.47 -9.70 12.25
CA GLN A 136 -12.56 -9.27 13.64
C GLN A 136 -13.06 -7.83 13.71
N PRO A 137 -13.75 -7.43 14.81
CA PRO A 137 -14.13 -6.03 15.02
C PRO A 137 -12.91 -5.12 14.98
N LEU A 138 -13.01 -4.02 14.23
CA LEU A 138 -11.94 -3.06 14.08
C LEU A 138 -12.06 -1.89 15.07
N ASN A 139 -10.91 -1.36 15.45
CA ASN A 139 -10.79 -0.12 16.20
C ASN A 139 -10.17 0.97 15.32
N ALA A 140 -10.57 2.19 15.56
CA ALA A 140 -9.99 3.36 14.90
C ALA A 140 -8.51 3.54 15.24
N ILE A 141 -7.76 4.13 14.30
CA ILE A 141 -6.32 4.41 14.45
C ILE A 141 -6.00 5.82 13.95
N THR A 142 -4.83 6.31 14.32
CA THR A 142 -4.23 7.51 13.72
C THR A 142 -3.09 7.09 12.81
N ILE A 143 -3.10 7.60 11.57
CA ILE A 143 -2.02 7.46 10.57
C ILE A 143 -1.37 8.82 10.42
N THR A 144 -0.08 8.88 10.69
CA THR A 144 0.71 10.11 10.66
C THR A 144 1.57 10.19 9.40
N LYS A 145 2.15 11.36 9.14
CA LYS A 145 3.12 11.57 8.04
C LYS A 145 4.24 10.52 7.98
N LYS A 146 4.64 9.95 9.13
CA LYS A 146 5.70 8.92 9.18
C LYS A 146 5.24 7.57 8.65
N ASP A 147 3.95 7.25 8.80
CA ASP A 147 3.36 5.99 8.36
C ASP A 147 3.06 6.00 6.85
N VAL A 148 2.70 7.17 6.30
CA VAL A 148 2.20 7.36 4.93
C VAL A 148 3.09 6.73 3.84
N PRO A 149 4.44 6.90 3.83
CA PRO A 149 5.25 6.36 2.73
C PRO A 149 5.13 4.85 2.53
N GLY A 150 4.87 4.09 3.61
CA GLY A 150 4.73 2.64 3.57
C GLY A 150 3.35 2.12 3.18
N LEU A 151 2.33 3.01 3.05
CA LEU A 151 0.92 2.63 2.84
C LEU A 151 0.09 3.65 2.05
N VAL A 152 0.74 4.63 1.41
CA VAL A 152 0.04 5.72 0.71
C VAL A 152 -0.93 5.21 -0.36
N ASP A 153 -0.54 4.16 -1.05
CA ASP A 153 -1.33 3.53 -2.10
C ASP A 153 -2.54 2.73 -1.55
N GLU A 154 -2.52 2.38 -0.27
CA GLU A 154 -3.60 1.66 0.43
C GLU A 154 -4.52 2.59 1.24
N LEU A 155 -4.26 3.90 1.29
CA LEU A 155 -5.13 4.85 2.01
C LEU A 155 -6.59 4.83 1.52
N PRO A 156 -6.91 4.62 0.23
CA PRO A 156 -8.30 4.45 -0.21
C PRO A 156 -9.00 3.26 0.45
N ILE A 157 -8.36 2.09 0.52
CA ILE A 157 -8.97 0.92 1.15
C ILE A 157 -8.96 1.02 2.68
N ILE A 158 -7.99 1.71 3.29
CA ILE A 158 -7.99 2.02 4.73
C ILE A 158 -9.18 2.93 5.08
N ALA A 159 -9.56 3.86 4.22
CA ALA A 159 -10.74 4.68 4.44
C ALA A 159 -12.02 3.83 4.53
N ILE A 160 -12.16 2.79 3.69
CA ILE A 160 -13.28 1.85 3.80
C ILE A 160 -13.23 1.09 5.13
N LEU A 161 -12.06 0.58 5.54
CA LEU A 161 -11.90 -0.08 6.85
C LEU A 161 -12.25 0.85 8.01
N ALA A 162 -11.89 2.12 7.92
CA ALA A 162 -12.18 3.13 8.93
C ALA A 162 -13.69 3.37 9.12
N THR A 163 -14.50 3.26 8.05
CA THR A 163 -15.96 3.35 8.18
C THR A 163 -16.57 2.18 8.99
N GLN A 164 -15.85 1.07 9.11
CA GLN A 164 -16.27 -0.12 9.86
C GLN A 164 -15.57 -0.24 11.23
N ALA A 165 -14.64 0.66 11.53
CA ALA A 165 -13.89 0.67 12.79
C ALA A 165 -14.58 1.47 13.88
N LYS A 166 -14.48 1.03 15.13
CA LYS A 166 -15.07 1.76 16.27
C LYS A 166 -14.18 2.95 16.66
N GLY A 167 -14.71 4.16 16.54
CA GLY A 167 -14.09 5.40 16.98
C GLY A 167 -13.68 6.33 15.83
N LYS A 168 -12.78 7.27 16.12
CA LYS A 168 -12.27 8.29 15.18
C LYS A 168 -10.97 7.81 14.55
N THR A 169 -10.98 7.51 13.26
CA THR A 169 -9.75 7.31 12.47
C THR A 169 -9.33 8.64 11.85
N GLU A 170 -8.05 8.99 12.01
CA GLU A 170 -7.49 10.23 11.51
C GLU A 170 -6.25 9.95 10.66
N ILE A 171 -6.23 10.49 9.44
CA ILE A 171 -5.12 10.36 8.49
C ILE A 171 -4.59 11.74 8.18
N GLN A 172 -3.28 11.95 8.40
CA GLN A 172 -2.58 13.21 8.20
C GLN A 172 -1.27 13.00 7.44
N GLY A 173 -0.78 14.04 6.77
CA GLY A 173 0.49 14.03 6.06
C GLY A 173 0.46 13.31 4.72
N ALA A 174 -0.74 13.03 4.18
CA ALA A 174 -0.95 12.30 2.92
C ALA A 174 -1.18 13.24 1.72
N LYS A 175 -0.61 14.46 1.74
CA LYS A 175 -0.83 15.48 0.69
C LYS A 175 -0.51 14.98 -0.73
N GLU A 176 0.42 14.02 -0.87
CA GLU A 176 0.75 13.44 -2.17
C GLU A 176 -0.43 12.70 -2.84
N LEU A 177 -1.46 12.29 -2.09
CA LEU A 177 -2.69 11.70 -2.65
C LEU A 177 -3.46 12.67 -3.54
N ARG A 178 -3.26 13.98 -3.37
CA ARG A 178 -3.95 14.99 -4.20
C ARG A 178 -3.40 15.10 -5.62
N VAL A 179 -2.22 14.54 -5.87
CA VAL A 179 -1.51 14.61 -7.15
C VAL A 179 -1.18 13.23 -7.74
N LYS A 180 -1.92 12.20 -7.31
CA LYS A 180 -1.87 10.86 -7.91
C LYS A 180 -2.68 10.82 -9.21
N GLU A 181 -3.23 9.71 -9.61
CA GLU A 181 -4.07 9.55 -10.80
C GLU A 181 -5.27 10.51 -10.78
N CYS A 182 -5.76 10.81 -9.59
CA CYS A 182 -6.74 11.85 -9.29
C CYS A 182 -6.43 12.49 -7.92
N ASP A 183 -7.20 13.49 -7.50
CA ASP A 183 -7.23 13.91 -6.09
C ASP A 183 -7.94 12.83 -5.26
N ARG A 184 -7.15 11.84 -4.78
CA ARG A 184 -7.68 10.69 -4.04
C ARG A 184 -8.34 11.10 -2.72
N ILE A 185 -7.84 12.15 -2.04
CA ILE A 185 -8.47 12.65 -0.80
C ILE A 185 -9.88 13.10 -1.11
N HIS A 186 -10.04 13.94 -2.12
CA HIS A 186 -11.35 14.43 -2.55
C HIS A 186 -12.26 13.28 -3.02
N ALA A 187 -11.75 12.37 -3.85
CA ALA A 187 -12.49 11.22 -4.37
C ALA A 187 -13.03 10.32 -3.25
N ILE A 188 -12.20 9.99 -2.23
CA ILE A 188 -12.60 9.22 -1.06
C ILE A 188 -13.71 9.95 -0.29
N CYS A 189 -13.46 11.20 0.06
CA CYS A 189 -14.39 11.98 0.88
C CYS A 189 -15.74 12.19 0.19
N LYS A 190 -15.72 12.51 -1.10
CA LYS A 190 -16.93 12.71 -1.90
C LYS A 190 -17.78 11.44 -1.96
N ASN A 191 -17.18 10.30 -2.27
CA ASN A 191 -17.91 9.05 -2.42
C ASN A 191 -18.38 8.50 -1.07
N LEU A 192 -17.56 8.53 -0.03
CA LEU A 192 -17.98 8.08 1.30
C LEU A 192 -19.11 8.94 1.88
N LYS A 193 -19.13 10.26 1.64
CA LYS A 193 -20.26 11.12 2.00
C LYS A 193 -21.55 10.70 1.29
N LYS A 194 -21.49 10.33 0.00
CA LYS A 194 -22.67 9.80 -0.72
C LYS A 194 -23.19 8.51 -0.11
N MET A 195 -22.29 7.68 0.43
CA MET A 195 -22.64 6.42 1.10
C MET A 195 -23.06 6.63 2.56
N GLY A 196 -23.18 7.86 3.05
CA GLY A 196 -23.64 8.19 4.40
C GLY A 196 -22.57 8.10 5.47
N ALA A 197 -21.29 8.00 5.14
CA ALA A 197 -20.22 7.99 6.10
C ALA A 197 -20.01 9.38 6.75
N ASP A 198 -19.70 9.38 8.05
CA ASP A 198 -19.25 10.56 8.77
C ASP A 198 -17.76 10.78 8.49
N ILE A 199 -17.48 11.63 7.52
CA ILE A 199 -16.14 11.93 7.03
C ILE A 199 -15.92 13.41 6.84
N GLU A 200 -14.77 13.89 7.32
CA GLU A 200 -14.28 15.26 7.15
C GLU A 200 -13.01 15.23 6.26
N GLU A 201 -13.02 16.06 5.21
CA GLU A 201 -11.86 16.25 4.33
C GLU A 201 -10.90 17.28 4.95
N LEU A 202 -9.60 16.92 5.01
CA LEU A 202 -8.52 17.80 5.42
C LEU A 202 -7.62 18.14 4.22
N ASP A 203 -6.76 19.14 4.32
CA ASP A 203 -5.83 19.54 3.26
C ASP A 203 -4.85 18.41 2.87
N ASP A 204 -4.43 17.61 3.86
CA ASP A 204 -3.44 16.55 3.70
C ASP A 204 -3.91 15.19 4.21
N GLY A 205 -5.24 14.97 4.28
CA GLY A 205 -5.82 13.73 4.78
C GLY A 205 -7.32 13.81 4.97
N PHE A 206 -7.83 13.04 5.92
CA PHE A 206 -9.25 13.01 6.28
C PHE A 206 -9.48 12.38 7.66
N ILE A 207 -10.65 12.65 8.23
CA ILE A 207 -11.13 12.06 9.47
C ILE A 207 -12.38 11.24 9.16
N ILE A 208 -12.49 10.04 9.72
CA ILE A 208 -13.67 9.16 9.61
C ILE A 208 -14.10 8.72 11.00
N ILE A 209 -15.40 8.85 11.27
CA ILE A 209 -16.00 8.35 12.52
C ILE A 209 -16.83 7.11 12.16
N GLY A 210 -16.50 5.98 12.78
CA GLY A 210 -17.19 4.70 12.59
C GLY A 210 -17.59 4.02 13.89
N PRO A 211 -18.32 2.90 13.85
CA PRO A 211 -18.77 2.25 12.62
C PRO A 211 -19.99 2.95 11.99
N THR A 212 -20.06 2.91 10.66
CA THR A 212 -21.19 3.45 9.90
C THR A 212 -21.79 2.34 9.02
N GLN A 213 -23.12 2.22 9.03
CA GLN A 213 -23.82 1.41 8.02
C GLN A 213 -23.83 2.19 6.71
N LEU A 214 -22.97 1.77 5.77
CA LEU A 214 -22.90 2.38 4.46
C LEU A 214 -24.14 2.08 3.62
N GLN A 215 -24.55 3.05 2.79
CA GLN A 215 -25.67 2.93 1.86
C GLN A 215 -25.16 2.76 0.43
N GLY A 216 -25.91 2.03 -0.40
CA GLY A 216 -25.62 1.91 -1.82
C GLY A 216 -25.59 3.29 -2.50
N ALA A 217 -24.67 3.47 -3.46
CA ALA A 217 -24.50 4.73 -4.15
C ALA A 217 -23.84 4.55 -5.52
N LYS A 218 -24.02 5.57 -6.38
CA LYS A 218 -23.24 5.69 -7.61
C LYS A 218 -21.90 6.36 -7.29
N ILE A 219 -20.83 5.61 -7.51
CA ILE A 219 -19.44 5.98 -7.20
C ILE A 219 -18.79 6.61 -8.41
N GLU A 220 -18.16 7.74 -8.22
CA GLU A 220 -17.29 8.38 -9.20
C GLU A 220 -15.86 7.85 -8.99
N THR A 221 -15.38 7.07 -9.95
CA THR A 221 -14.05 6.44 -9.86
C THR A 221 -12.91 7.41 -10.17
N PHE A 222 -13.21 8.53 -10.88
CA PHE A 222 -12.22 9.47 -11.38
C PHE A 222 -11.15 8.79 -12.26
N HIS A 223 -11.51 7.68 -12.93
CA HIS A 223 -10.60 6.83 -13.68
C HIS A 223 -9.40 6.29 -12.87
N ASP A 224 -9.55 6.22 -11.55
CA ASP A 224 -8.52 5.71 -10.64
C ASP A 224 -8.88 4.29 -10.18
N HIS A 225 -8.02 3.33 -10.55
CA HIS A 225 -8.19 1.91 -10.22
C HIS A 225 -8.29 1.65 -8.72
N ARG A 226 -7.58 2.43 -7.87
CA ARG A 226 -7.61 2.24 -6.42
C ARG A 226 -8.91 2.73 -5.80
N ILE A 227 -9.47 3.81 -6.35
CA ILE A 227 -10.82 4.26 -5.95
C ILE A 227 -11.84 3.20 -6.39
N ALA A 228 -11.80 2.75 -7.63
CA ALA A 228 -12.72 1.72 -8.12
C ALA A 228 -12.66 0.44 -7.26
N MET A 229 -11.47 -0.11 -7.03
CA MET A 229 -11.29 -1.31 -6.20
C MET A 229 -11.73 -1.10 -4.74
N ALA A 230 -11.40 0.04 -4.11
CA ALA A 230 -11.78 0.31 -2.73
C ALA A 230 -13.31 0.35 -2.57
N PHE A 231 -14.01 1.04 -3.46
CA PHE A 231 -15.46 1.13 -3.39
C PHE A 231 -16.17 -0.15 -3.84
N THR A 232 -15.55 -0.99 -4.66
CA THR A 232 -16.01 -2.37 -4.90
C THR A 232 -16.00 -3.17 -3.59
N ILE A 233 -14.94 -3.07 -2.79
CA ILE A 233 -14.88 -3.72 -1.47
C ILE A 233 -15.89 -3.12 -0.50
N ALA A 234 -16.14 -1.81 -0.53
CA ALA A 234 -17.19 -1.18 0.27
C ALA A 234 -18.56 -1.80 -0.01
N GLY A 235 -18.84 -2.14 -1.27
CA GLY A 235 -20.09 -2.79 -1.69
C GLY A 235 -20.39 -4.11 -0.99
N LEU A 236 -19.39 -4.78 -0.39
CA LEU A 236 -19.59 -6.03 0.36
C LEU A 236 -20.29 -5.81 1.73
N VAL A 237 -20.33 -4.58 2.23
CA VAL A 237 -20.87 -4.23 3.54
C VAL A 237 -21.87 -3.07 3.50
N THR A 238 -22.30 -2.67 2.30
CA THR A 238 -23.34 -1.65 2.12
C THR A 238 -24.74 -2.24 2.19
N ASP A 239 -25.69 -1.40 2.55
CA ASP A 239 -27.12 -1.67 2.32
C ASP A 239 -27.50 -1.05 0.97
N GLY A 240 -27.92 -1.91 0.00
CA GLY A 240 -28.18 -1.53 -1.38
C GLY A 240 -26.96 -1.63 -2.31
N ASP A 241 -27.18 -1.29 -3.58
CA ASP A 241 -26.22 -1.52 -4.66
C ASP A 241 -25.18 -0.41 -4.75
N VAL A 242 -23.94 -0.80 -5.06
CA VAL A 242 -22.84 0.11 -5.42
C VAL A 242 -22.61 0.00 -6.93
N GLU A 243 -22.78 1.12 -7.63
CA GLU A 243 -22.52 1.25 -9.07
C GLU A 243 -21.28 2.09 -9.31
N LEU A 244 -20.32 1.57 -10.06
CA LEU A 244 -19.13 2.33 -10.49
C LEU A 244 -19.38 2.96 -11.85
N ASP A 245 -19.01 4.23 -12.04
CA ASP A 245 -19.15 4.93 -13.33
C ASP A 245 -18.20 4.39 -14.41
N HIS A 246 -16.99 3.98 -14.02
CA HIS A 246 -15.93 3.43 -14.89
C HIS A 246 -15.30 2.17 -14.28
N PRO A 247 -16.01 1.02 -14.25
CA PRO A 247 -15.50 -0.23 -13.65
C PRO A 247 -14.27 -0.79 -14.39
N GLU A 248 -14.10 -0.45 -15.66
CA GLU A 248 -12.99 -0.88 -16.52
C GLU A 248 -11.62 -0.29 -16.12
N CYS A 249 -11.59 0.69 -15.21
CA CYS A 249 -10.32 1.25 -14.73
C CYS A 249 -9.69 0.43 -13.58
N ALA A 250 -10.38 -0.61 -13.07
CA ALA A 250 -9.95 -1.45 -11.95
C ALA A 250 -9.06 -2.63 -12.39
#